data_f32ec0a47f194475ae79caf25d52d731
#
_entry.id   f32ec0a47f194475ae79caf25d52d731
#
_cell.length_a   1.000
_cell.length_b   1.000
_cell.length_c   1.000
_cell.angle_alpha   90.00
_cell.angle_beta   90.00
_cell.angle_gamma   90.00
#
_symmetry.space_group_name_H-M   'P 1'
#
loop_
_entity.id
_entity.type
_entity.pdbx_description
1 polymer ?
#
loop_
_entity_poly.entity_id
_entity_poly.type
_entity_poly.pdbx_seq_one_letter_code
_entity_poly.pdbx_strand_id
1 'polypeptide(L)'
;ATEAEFARAHGRIAASDLVVLGLGRLGGGALTHASDLDLVYLFSGDHAAESDGPRPLGGTLYFNRLAQRVGAALSVPTAEGALYEVDTRLRPSGAQGPLAVGFDLFERYQMEDAWTWEHMALTRARVIHGPAGARTRLEAIVGAVLRKPRDADKLREDVLAMRAEMARHKPPKGPLDVKLARGGLVDLEFIVHYLQLREGVGLVPHLGEAVRALCAAGLVPETLAGAHDTMARLLIAARLLAPDGEEPPVAARAVLARACACDDWDCL
;
A
#
# COMPACT_ATOMS: atom_id res chain seq x y z
N ALA A 1 18.72 0.44 13.31
CA ALA A 1 19.68 1.54 13.52
C ALA A 1 18.99 2.74 14.20
N THR A 2 18.04 3.41 13.54
CA THR A 2 17.36 4.66 14.00
C THR A 2 16.71 4.51 15.39
N GLU A 3 15.98 3.41 15.62
CA GLU A 3 15.36 3.13 16.92
C GLU A 3 16.39 2.97 18.04
N ALA A 4 17.49 2.25 17.78
CA ALA A 4 18.55 2.07 18.75
C ALA A 4 19.28 3.40 19.09
N GLU A 5 19.45 4.26 18.12
CA GLU A 5 20.00 5.61 18.32
C GLU A 5 19.05 6.48 19.13
N PHE A 6 17.76 6.47 18.80
CA PHE A 6 16.74 7.21 19.53
C PHE A 6 16.65 6.78 21.00
N ALA A 7 16.75 5.48 21.25
CA ALA A 7 16.71 4.91 22.60
C ALA A 7 17.91 5.34 23.48
N ARG A 8 19.07 5.70 22.91
CA ARG A 8 20.19 6.21 23.72
C ARG A 8 19.86 7.51 24.44
N ALA A 9 19.02 8.37 23.82
CA ALA A 9 18.64 9.64 24.39
C ALA A 9 17.33 9.55 25.22
N HIS A 10 16.38 8.74 24.77
CA HIS A 10 15.03 8.72 25.32
C HIS A 10 14.68 7.44 26.08
N GLY A 11 15.53 6.42 26.04
CA GLY A 11 15.21 5.10 26.60
C GLY A 11 14.21 4.34 25.75
N ARG A 12 13.45 3.45 26.39
CA ARG A 12 12.37 2.66 25.79
C ARG A 12 11.10 2.80 26.63
N ILE A 13 9.98 2.50 26.00
CA ILE A 13 8.69 2.37 26.72
C ILE A 13 8.45 0.88 26.92
N ALA A 14 8.26 0.48 28.18
CA ALA A 14 8.05 -0.93 28.53
C ALA A 14 6.84 -1.51 27.78
N ALA A 15 6.97 -2.74 27.27
CA ALA A 15 5.92 -3.46 26.54
C ALA A 15 5.30 -2.69 25.36
N SER A 16 6.05 -1.77 24.77
CA SER A 16 5.58 -0.94 23.65
C SER A 16 6.61 -0.94 22.53
N ASP A 17 6.13 -1.15 21.31
CA ASP A 17 6.97 -1.31 20.12
C ASP A 17 6.45 -0.48 18.96
N LEU A 18 7.36 0.08 18.16
CA LEU A 18 7.02 0.65 16.86
C LEU A 18 6.74 -0.48 15.87
N VAL A 19 5.64 -0.36 15.15
CA VAL A 19 5.26 -1.25 14.06
C VAL A 19 5.04 -0.43 12.81
N VAL A 20 5.58 -0.88 11.67
CA VAL A 20 5.41 -0.21 10.39
C VAL A 20 4.58 -1.08 9.47
N LEU A 21 3.45 -0.52 9.03
CA LEU A 21 2.56 -1.13 8.06
C LEU A 21 2.85 -0.54 6.68
N GLY A 22 3.22 -1.39 5.72
CA GLY A 22 3.35 -1.02 4.32
C GLY A 22 2.04 -1.23 3.59
N LEU A 23 1.65 -0.26 2.80
CA LEU A 23 0.46 -0.26 1.95
C LEU A 23 0.85 -0.15 0.47
N GLY A 24 -0.12 0.05 -0.39
CA GLY A 24 0.11 0.29 -1.80
C GLY A 24 1.00 -0.78 -2.46
N ARG A 25 1.98 -0.34 -3.25
CA ARG A 25 2.92 -1.24 -3.92
C ARG A 25 3.92 -1.90 -2.97
N LEU A 26 4.31 -1.20 -1.91
CA LEU A 26 5.19 -1.77 -0.87
C LEU A 26 4.49 -2.92 -0.14
N GLY A 27 3.28 -2.69 0.33
CA GLY A 27 2.48 -3.70 1.01
C GLY A 27 2.22 -4.90 0.12
N GLY A 28 1.82 -4.68 -1.14
CA GLY A 28 1.56 -5.69 -2.15
C GLY A 28 2.80 -6.40 -2.71
N GLY A 29 4.02 -6.08 -2.27
CA GLY A 29 5.24 -6.73 -2.77
C GLY A 29 5.58 -6.43 -4.23
N ALA A 30 5.08 -5.32 -4.79
CA ALA A 30 5.19 -4.96 -6.20
C ALA A 30 5.85 -3.59 -6.43
N LEU A 31 6.87 -3.24 -5.60
CA LEU A 31 7.64 -2.01 -5.78
C LEU A 31 8.33 -1.97 -7.13
N THR A 32 8.38 -0.78 -7.69
CA THR A 32 9.21 -0.45 -8.87
C THR A 32 10.09 0.74 -8.51
N HIS A 33 11.09 1.06 -9.33
CA HIS A 33 11.98 2.21 -9.14
C HIS A 33 11.24 3.57 -9.05
N ALA A 34 10.02 3.66 -9.57
CA ALA A 34 9.19 4.86 -9.55
C ALA A 34 7.98 4.71 -8.61
N SER A 35 8.10 3.95 -7.53
CA SER A 35 7.05 3.78 -6.52
C SER A 35 7.39 4.58 -5.28
N ASP A 36 6.37 5.16 -4.65
CA ASP A 36 6.48 5.73 -3.31
C ASP A 36 6.42 4.62 -2.26
N LEU A 37 6.89 4.89 -1.05
CA LEU A 37 6.70 4.05 0.12
C LEU A 37 5.47 4.52 0.87
N ASP A 38 4.34 3.85 0.66
CA ASP A 38 3.11 4.08 1.44
C ASP A 38 3.26 3.44 2.82
N LEU A 39 3.44 4.25 3.87
CA LEU A 39 3.71 3.80 5.23
C LEU A 39 2.68 4.32 6.22
N VAL A 40 2.28 3.44 7.15
CA VAL A 40 1.57 3.82 8.37
C VAL A 40 2.40 3.38 9.57
N TYR A 41 2.74 4.34 10.43
CA TYR A 41 3.44 4.08 11.68
C TYR A 41 2.44 3.84 12.79
N LEU A 42 2.58 2.70 13.43
CA LEU A 42 1.73 2.29 14.53
C LEU A 42 2.59 1.91 15.73
N PHE A 43 2.00 1.90 16.92
CA PHE A 43 2.69 1.39 18.10
C PHE A 43 1.76 0.55 18.95
N SER A 44 2.34 -0.48 19.55
CA SER A 44 1.69 -1.29 20.58
C SER A 44 1.91 -0.67 21.96
N GLY A 45 1.14 -1.12 22.97
CA GLY A 45 1.32 -0.75 24.36
C GLY A 45 0.55 0.50 24.79
N ASP A 46 0.90 1.01 25.97
CA ASP A 46 0.19 2.10 26.60
C ASP A 46 0.69 3.47 26.10
N HIS A 47 -0.22 4.25 25.53
CA HIS A 47 0.04 5.61 25.06
C HIS A 47 0.34 6.60 26.19
N ALA A 48 -0.07 6.29 27.43
CA ALA A 48 0.16 7.14 28.62
C ALA A 48 1.51 6.83 29.31
N ALA A 49 2.16 5.70 28.98
CA ALA A 49 3.44 5.32 29.58
C ALA A 49 4.56 6.28 29.15
N GLU A 50 5.56 6.43 30.01
CA GLU A 50 6.78 7.21 29.71
C GLU A 50 7.98 6.30 29.43
N SER A 51 8.91 6.79 28.63
CA SER A 51 10.18 6.13 28.35
C SER A 51 11.18 6.31 29.52
N ASP A 52 12.09 5.37 29.68
CA ASP A 52 13.00 5.22 30.82
C ASP A 52 14.40 5.83 30.64
N GLY A 53 14.60 6.65 29.62
CA GLY A 53 15.92 7.22 29.29
C GLY A 53 16.23 8.54 29.99
N PRO A 54 17.43 9.11 29.71
CA PRO A 54 17.85 10.40 30.29
C PRO A 54 16.94 11.58 29.92
N ARG A 55 16.19 11.48 28.84
CA ARG A 55 15.23 12.48 28.35
C ARG A 55 13.88 11.79 28.09
N PRO A 56 13.12 11.48 29.16
CA PRO A 56 11.90 10.71 29.02
C PRO A 56 10.86 11.45 28.17
N LEU A 57 10.03 10.67 27.49
CA LEU A 57 8.94 11.14 26.64
C LEU A 57 7.71 10.28 26.90
N GLY A 58 6.54 10.91 26.96
CA GLY A 58 5.27 10.18 26.97
C GLY A 58 5.04 9.44 25.64
N GLY A 59 4.35 8.29 25.68
CA GLY A 59 4.24 7.31 24.60
C GLY A 59 3.86 7.89 23.24
N THR A 60 2.82 8.67 23.17
CA THR A 60 2.40 9.30 21.91
C THR A 60 3.52 10.18 21.32
N LEU A 61 4.17 11.01 22.14
CA LEU A 61 5.24 11.89 21.67
C LEU A 61 6.50 11.09 21.28
N TYR A 62 6.81 10.06 22.06
CA TYR A 62 7.92 9.14 21.79
C TYR A 62 7.80 8.51 20.39
N PHE A 63 6.69 7.85 20.11
CA PHE A 63 6.50 7.16 18.83
C PHE A 63 6.33 8.11 17.65
N ASN A 64 5.72 9.29 17.85
CA ASN A 64 5.66 10.29 16.77
C ASN A 64 7.05 10.82 16.39
N ARG A 65 7.91 11.13 17.38
CA ARG A 65 9.28 11.57 17.11
C ARG A 65 10.13 10.45 16.50
N LEU A 66 9.96 9.21 16.96
CA LEU A 66 10.65 8.07 16.38
C LEU A 66 10.23 7.85 14.92
N ALA A 67 8.93 7.89 14.61
CA ALA A 67 8.40 7.79 13.25
C ALA A 67 8.94 8.91 12.34
N GLN A 68 9.01 10.16 12.83
CA GLN A 68 9.63 11.27 12.10
C GLN A 68 11.09 10.97 11.74
N ARG A 69 11.88 10.44 12.68
CA ARG A 69 13.27 10.07 12.42
C ARG A 69 13.41 8.91 11.43
N VAL A 70 12.53 7.92 11.52
CA VAL A 70 12.50 6.81 10.55
C VAL A 70 12.15 7.33 9.16
N GLY A 71 11.11 8.15 9.04
CA GLY A 71 10.73 8.77 7.76
C GLY A 71 11.87 9.62 7.17
N ALA A 72 12.50 10.47 7.99
CA ALA A 72 13.66 11.26 7.57
C ALA A 72 14.81 10.39 7.10
N ALA A 73 15.14 9.29 7.81
CA ALA A 73 16.21 8.38 7.42
C ALA A 73 15.94 7.66 6.09
N LEU A 74 14.65 7.39 5.77
CA LEU A 74 14.26 6.78 4.50
C LEU A 74 14.25 7.77 3.32
N SER A 75 14.07 9.08 3.61
CA SER A 75 13.95 10.15 2.60
C SER A 75 15.24 10.91 2.38
N VAL A 76 16.31 10.63 3.13
CA VAL A 76 17.60 11.34 2.99
C VAL A 76 18.16 11.12 1.58
N PRO A 77 18.42 12.20 0.82
CA PRO A 77 19.10 12.07 -0.46
C PRO A 77 20.54 11.57 -0.24
N THR A 78 20.92 10.60 -1.03
CA THR A 78 22.31 10.14 -1.14
C THR A 78 23.04 10.95 -2.22
N ALA A 79 24.33 10.67 -2.45
CA ALA A 79 25.06 11.24 -3.58
C ALA A 79 24.41 10.94 -4.94
N GLU A 80 23.67 9.81 -5.01
CA GLU A 80 22.93 9.35 -6.19
C GLU A 80 21.45 9.82 -6.20
N GLY A 81 21.05 10.67 -5.26
CA GLY A 81 19.67 11.14 -5.07
C GLY A 81 18.88 10.38 -4.00
N ALA A 82 17.61 10.69 -3.88
CA ALA A 82 16.69 9.99 -2.99
C ALA A 82 16.29 8.65 -3.61
N LEU A 83 16.24 7.59 -2.79
CA LEU A 83 15.85 6.26 -3.28
C LEU A 83 14.35 6.17 -3.52
N TYR A 84 13.54 6.58 -2.53
CA TYR A 84 12.07 6.60 -2.59
C TYR A 84 11.51 7.81 -1.85
N GLU A 85 10.35 8.27 -2.32
CA GLU A 85 9.52 9.18 -1.53
C GLU A 85 8.72 8.39 -0.48
N VAL A 86 8.49 8.99 0.69
CA VAL A 86 7.72 8.39 1.77
C VAL A 86 6.37 9.08 1.86
N ASP A 87 5.30 8.33 1.61
CA ASP A 87 3.92 8.79 1.76
C ASP A 87 3.29 8.20 3.02
N THR A 88 2.85 9.07 3.93
CA THR A 88 2.20 8.67 5.19
C THR A 88 0.75 9.13 5.27
N ARG A 89 0.14 9.57 4.17
CA ARG A 89 -1.22 10.14 4.14
C ARG A 89 -2.33 9.11 4.37
N LEU A 90 -2.02 7.81 4.22
CA LEU A 90 -2.96 6.71 4.48
C LEU A 90 -3.16 6.38 5.98
N ARG A 91 -2.56 7.17 6.88
CA ARG A 91 -2.77 7.04 8.32
C ARG A 91 -4.12 7.60 8.76
N PRO A 92 -4.68 7.18 9.92
CA PRO A 92 -5.91 7.73 10.46
C PRO A 92 -5.93 9.25 10.47
N SER A 93 -7.03 9.84 9.98
CA SER A 93 -7.22 11.29 9.80
C SER A 93 -6.21 11.94 8.82
N GLY A 94 -5.52 11.17 8.02
CA GLY A 94 -4.60 11.65 6.98
C GLY A 94 -3.55 12.62 7.51
N ALA A 95 -3.31 13.72 6.81
CA ALA A 95 -2.31 14.71 7.20
C ALA A 95 -2.66 15.47 8.50
N GLN A 96 -3.91 15.45 8.95
CA GLN A 96 -4.36 16.11 10.18
C GLN A 96 -4.10 15.26 11.44
N GLY A 97 -3.99 13.94 11.28
CA GLY A 97 -3.73 13.02 12.38
C GLY A 97 -2.25 12.93 12.77
N PRO A 98 -1.96 12.37 13.98
CA PRO A 98 -0.59 12.12 14.40
C PRO A 98 0.12 11.17 13.43
N LEU A 99 1.45 11.27 13.33
CA LEU A 99 2.24 10.45 12.40
C LEU A 99 2.28 8.98 12.83
N ALA A 100 2.34 8.72 14.13
CA ALA A 100 2.26 7.39 14.72
C ALA A 100 1.02 7.26 15.61
N VAL A 101 0.28 6.17 15.46
CA VAL A 101 -1.01 5.92 16.10
C VAL A 101 -0.95 4.61 16.90
N GLY A 102 -1.51 4.60 18.11
CA GLY A 102 -1.67 3.37 18.90
C GLY A 102 -2.64 2.39 18.24
N PHE A 103 -2.42 1.09 18.44
CA PHE A 103 -3.24 0.03 17.84
C PHE A 103 -4.73 0.17 18.15
N ASP A 104 -5.09 0.49 19.38
CA ASP A 104 -6.50 0.59 19.80
C ASP A 104 -7.22 1.76 19.11
N LEU A 105 -6.51 2.89 18.92
CA LEU A 105 -7.04 4.02 18.17
C LEU A 105 -7.14 3.72 16.68
N PHE A 106 -6.15 3.01 16.12
CA PHE A 106 -6.17 2.57 14.74
C PHE A 106 -7.34 1.62 14.47
N GLU A 107 -7.53 0.62 15.33
CA GLU A 107 -8.64 -0.35 15.22
C GLU A 107 -9.99 0.35 15.28
N ARG A 108 -10.21 1.21 16.30
CA ARG A 108 -11.44 1.97 16.44
C ARG A 108 -11.71 2.85 15.23
N TYR A 109 -10.73 3.61 14.78
CA TYR A 109 -10.86 4.45 13.58
C TYR A 109 -11.25 3.64 12.35
N GLN A 110 -10.58 2.52 12.09
CA GLN A 110 -10.86 1.66 10.95
C GLN A 110 -12.23 0.97 11.04
N MET A 111 -12.72 0.72 12.25
CA MET A 111 -14.04 0.11 12.44
C MET A 111 -15.19 1.12 12.34
N GLU A 112 -15.00 2.37 12.78
CA GLU A 112 -16.08 3.34 12.98
C GLU A 112 -16.07 4.48 11.97
N ASP A 113 -14.90 5.07 11.68
CA ASP A 113 -14.77 6.35 10.98
C ASP A 113 -14.18 6.25 9.57
N ALA A 114 -13.41 5.20 9.28
CA ALA A 114 -12.67 5.08 8.03
C ALA A 114 -13.58 4.92 6.81
N TRP A 115 -13.19 5.57 5.73
CA TRP A 115 -13.88 5.52 4.45
C TRP A 115 -13.62 4.22 3.67
N THR A 116 -14.48 3.91 2.73
CA THR A 116 -14.34 2.74 1.85
C THR A 116 -12.97 2.67 1.17
N TRP A 117 -12.42 3.79 0.72
CA TRP A 117 -11.11 3.82 0.06
C TRP A 117 -9.94 3.46 0.99
N GLU A 118 -10.04 3.76 2.30
CA GLU A 118 -9.03 3.36 3.29
C GLU A 118 -9.07 1.85 3.48
N HIS A 119 -10.26 1.25 3.53
CA HIS A 119 -10.38 -0.21 3.57
C HIS A 119 -9.87 -0.89 2.28
N MET A 120 -10.08 -0.28 1.11
CA MET A 120 -9.45 -0.76 -0.12
C MET A 120 -7.92 -0.69 -0.05
N ALA A 121 -7.35 0.38 0.52
CA ALA A 121 -5.92 0.47 0.74
C ALA A 121 -5.40 -0.62 1.71
N LEU A 122 -6.17 -0.95 2.75
CA LEU A 122 -5.84 -2.01 3.71
C LEU A 122 -5.83 -3.42 3.11
N THR A 123 -6.49 -3.69 1.98
CA THR A 123 -6.40 -5.01 1.33
C THR A 123 -4.97 -5.34 0.90
N ARG A 124 -4.11 -4.32 0.77
CA ARG A 124 -2.68 -4.46 0.44
C ARG A 124 -1.76 -4.27 1.64
N ALA A 125 -2.32 -4.26 2.86
CA ALA A 125 -1.56 -4.05 4.07
C ALA A 125 -0.64 -5.23 4.39
N ARG A 126 0.63 -4.94 4.67
CA ARG A 126 1.63 -5.91 5.12
C ARG A 126 2.50 -5.29 6.20
N VAL A 127 2.64 -5.97 7.33
CA VAL A 127 3.55 -5.53 8.39
C VAL A 127 4.99 -5.75 7.93
N ILE A 128 5.73 -4.66 7.77
CA ILE A 128 7.12 -4.68 7.28
C ILE A 128 8.16 -4.58 8.40
N HIS A 129 7.78 -4.01 9.55
CA HIS A 129 8.62 -3.93 10.75
C HIS A 129 7.79 -4.08 12.01
N GLY A 130 8.38 -4.71 13.04
CA GLY A 130 7.82 -4.91 14.36
C GLY A 130 8.12 -6.30 14.92
N PRO A 131 8.10 -6.47 16.25
CA PRO A 131 8.30 -7.79 16.89
C PRO A 131 7.10 -8.70 16.61
N ALA A 132 7.32 -10.02 16.68
CA ALA A 132 6.36 -11.04 16.28
C ALA A 132 4.97 -10.86 16.93
N GLY A 133 4.90 -10.64 18.24
CA GLY A 133 3.63 -10.47 18.95
C GLY A 133 2.84 -9.25 18.50
N ALA A 134 3.50 -8.09 18.32
CA ALA A 134 2.86 -6.88 17.83
C ALA A 134 2.43 -7.02 16.36
N ARG A 135 3.24 -7.71 15.55
CA ARG A 135 2.90 -8.04 14.16
C ARG A 135 1.63 -8.88 14.08
N THR A 136 1.55 -9.99 14.82
CA THR A 136 0.38 -10.86 14.84
C THR A 136 -0.89 -10.11 15.30
N ARG A 137 -0.76 -9.24 16.32
CA ARG A 137 -1.89 -8.42 16.78
C ARG A 137 -2.39 -7.46 15.70
N LEU A 138 -1.47 -6.76 15.01
CA LEU A 138 -1.85 -5.83 13.93
C LEU A 138 -2.47 -6.54 12.74
N GLU A 139 -1.93 -7.70 12.36
CA GLU A 139 -2.49 -8.55 11.29
C GLU A 139 -3.92 -9.03 11.64
N ALA A 140 -4.17 -9.33 12.91
CA ALA A 140 -5.50 -9.69 13.40
C ALA A 140 -6.48 -8.49 13.29
N ILE A 141 -6.05 -7.28 13.68
CA ILE A 141 -6.84 -6.05 13.54
C ILE A 141 -7.19 -5.79 12.07
N VAL A 142 -6.18 -5.79 11.19
CA VAL A 142 -6.40 -5.61 9.74
C VAL A 142 -7.35 -6.67 9.19
N GLY A 143 -7.18 -7.94 9.58
CA GLY A 143 -8.05 -9.03 9.18
C GLY A 143 -9.50 -8.86 9.65
N ALA A 144 -9.72 -8.35 10.86
CA ALA A 144 -11.06 -8.05 11.39
C ALA A 144 -11.72 -6.90 10.61
N VAL A 145 -10.99 -5.83 10.35
CA VAL A 145 -11.46 -4.68 9.55
C VAL A 145 -11.86 -5.13 8.14
N LEU A 146 -11.03 -5.92 7.47
CA LEU A 146 -11.31 -6.37 6.10
C LEU A 146 -12.53 -7.29 6.01
N ARG A 147 -12.85 -8.04 7.08
CA ARG A 147 -13.99 -8.98 7.14
C ARG A 147 -15.24 -8.38 7.78
N LYS A 148 -15.22 -7.11 8.21
CA LYS A 148 -16.44 -6.53 8.80
C LYS A 148 -17.59 -6.54 7.79
N PRO A 149 -18.83 -6.80 8.21
CA PRO A 149 -20.00 -6.73 7.33
C PRO A 149 -20.15 -5.35 6.68
N ARG A 150 -20.53 -5.31 5.41
CA ARG A 150 -20.74 -4.08 4.64
C ARG A 150 -22.04 -4.17 3.86
N ASP A 151 -22.71 -3.02 3.69
CA ASP A 151 -23.77 -2.89 2.72
C ASP A 151 -23.18 -2.99 1.30
N ALA A 152 -23.64 -4.00 0.54
CA ALA A 152 -23.08 -4.33 -0.78
C ALA A 152 -23.35 -3.23 -1.83
N ASP A 153 -24.53 -2.60 -1.77
CA ASP A 153 -24.91 -1.57 -2.73
C ASP A 153 -24.13 -0.29 -2.45
N LYS A 154 -24.05 0.12 -1.18
CA LYS A 154 -23.23 1.27 -0.78
C LYS A 154 -21.75 1.06 -1.10
N LEU A 155 -21.20 -0.11 -0.82
CA LEU A 155 -19.81 -0.44 -1.16
C LEU A 155 -19.56 -0.29 -2.67
N ARG A 156 -20.49 -0.78 -3.50
CA ARG A 156 -20.39 -0.67 -4.96
C ARG A 156 -20.45 0.80 -5.42
N GLU A 157 -21.38 1.57 -4.87
CA GLU A 157 -21.53 3.01 -5.20
C GLU A 157 -20.25 3.78 -4.83
N ASP A 158 -19.73 3.60 -3.62
CA ASP A 158 -18.50 4.24 -3.15
C ASP A 158 -17.31 3.92 -4.08
N VAL A 159 -17.14 2.64 -4.44
CA VAL A 159 -16.04 2.19 -5.31
C VAL A 159 -16.15 2.77 -6.72
N LEU A 160 -17.35 2.78 -7.31
CA LEU A 160 -17.58 3.34 -8.65
C LEU A 160 -17.37 4.86 -8.66
N ALA A 161 -17.90 5.57 -7.66
CA ALA A 161 -17.72 7.02 -7.54
C ALA A 161 -16.23 7.37 -7.41
N MET A 162 -15.51 6.66 -6.60
CA MET A 162 -14.07 6.86 -6.37
C MET A 162 -13.24 6.58 -7.64
N ARG A 163 -13.58 5.51 -8.39
CA ARG A 163 -12.91 5.22 -9.67
C ARG A 163 -13.18 6.31 -10.71
N ALA A 164 -14.42 6.81 -10.78
CA ALA A 164 -14.78 7.90 -11.67
C ALA A 164 -14.05 9.21 -11.31
N GLU A 165 -13.93 9.52 -10.01
CA GLU A 165 -13.18 10.67 -9.52
C GLU A 165 -11.70 10.57 -9.87
N MET A 166 -11.10 9.40 -9.67
CA MET A 166 -9.70 9.16 -10.05
C MET A 166 -9.49 9.34 -11.56
N ALA A 167 -10.39 8.85 -12.41
CA ALA A 167 -10.29 9.01 -13.87
C ALA A 167 -10.32 10.47 -14.32
N ARG A 168 -11.11 11.32 -13.63
CA ARG A 168 -11.17 12.76 -13.90
C ARG A 168 -9.87 13.48 -13.55
N HIS A 169 -9.26 13.13 -12.41
CA HIS A 169 -8.07 13.82 -11.90
C HIS A 169 -6.76 13.25 -12.43
N LYS A 170 -6.75 12.00 -12.87
CA LYS A 170 -5.55 11.31 -13.37
C LYS A 170 -5.88 10.60 -14.69
N PRO A 171 -6.07 11.35 -15.79
CA PRO A 171 -6.24 10.73 -17.11
C PRO A 171 -4.97 9.99 -17.54
N PRO A 172 -5.08 8.96 -18.39
CA PRO A 172 -3.93 8.28 -18.94
C PRO A 172 -3.05 9.23 -19.76
N LYS A 173 -1.73 9.06 -19.67
CA LYS A 173 -0.74 9.91 -20.34
C LYS A 173 -0.53 9.55 -21.81
N GLY A 174 -0.86 8.32 -22.21
CA GLY A 174 -0.65 7.82 -23.56
C GLY A 174 -1.19 6.39 -23.73
N PRO A 175 -1.05 5.80 -24.92
CA PRO A 175 -1.58 4.47 -25.25
C PRO A 175 -0.96 3.35 -24.38
N LEU A 176 0.26 3.53 -23.91
CA LEU A 176 0.96 2.56 -23.06
C LEU A 176 0.79 2.84 -21.56
N ASP A 177 -0.05 3.78 -21.16
CA ASP A 177 -0.36 3.97 -19.74
C ASP A 177 -1.29 2.86 -19.25
N VAL A 178 -0.77 1.64 -19.22
CA VAL A 178 -1.47 0.44 -18.75
C VAL A 178 -1.97 0.58 -17.31
N LYS A 179 -1.46 1.54 -16.55
CA LYS A 179 -1.90 1.78 -15.17
C LYS A 179 -3.24 2.48 -15.13
N LEU A 180 -3.41 3.56 -15.89
CA LEU A 180 -4.55 4.48 -15.80
C LEU A 180 -5.55 4.33 -16.96
N ALA A 181 -5.16 3.70 -18.06
CA ALA A 181 -6.06 3.41 -19.18
C ALA A 181 -7.29 2.63 -18.71
N ARG A 182 -8.40 2.83 -19.42
CA ARG A 182 -9.63 2.06 -19.16
C ARG A 182 -9.37 0.56 -19.39
N GLY A 183 -9.76 -0.28 -18.43
CA GLY A 183 -9.44 -1.71 -18.42
C GLY A 183 -8.03 -2.01 -17.93
N GLY A 184 -7.23 -1.01 -17.55
CA GLY A 184 -5.87 -1.17 -17.04
C GLY A 184 -5.78 -1.61 -15.58
N LEU A 185 -4.57 -1.56 -15.02
CA LEU A 185 -4.26 -2.07 -13.69
C LEU A 185 -5.09 -1.43 -12.58
N VAL A 186 -5.42 -0.14 -12.67
CA VAL A 186 -6.26 0.53 -11.67
C VAL A 186 -7.67 -0.02 -11.69
N ASP A 187 -8.27 -0.28 -12.86
CA ASP A 187 -9.59 -0.90 -12.94
C ASP A 187 -9.58 -2.29 -12.35
N LEU A 188 -8.55 -3.07 -12.64
CA LEU A 188 -8.34 -4.40 -12.06
C LEU A 188 -8.17 -4.32 -10.53
N GLU A 189 -7.34 -3.40 -10.03
CA GLU A 189 -7.17 -3.17 -8.58
C GLU A 189 -8.51 -2.85 -7.91
N PHE A 190 -9.32 -1.96 -8.50
CA PHE A 190 -10.63 -1.61 -7.97
C PHE A 190 -11.60 -2.79 -7.92
N ILE A 191 -11.64 -3.61 -8.98
CA ILE A 191 -12.46 -4.83 -9.03
C ILE A 191 -12.03 -5.82 -7.93
N VAL A 192 -10.73 -6.07 -7.83
CA VAL A 192 -10.17 -7.02 -6.86
C VAL A 192 -10.46 -6.56 -5.43
N HIS A 193 -10.16 -5.29 -5.09
CA HIS A 193 -10.39 -4.77 -3.75
C HIS A 193 -11.88 -4.74 -3.39
N TYR A 194 -12.76 -4.39 -4.35
CA TYR A 194 -14.21 -4.48 -4.16
C TYR A 194 -14.65 -5.91 -3.81
N LEU A 195 -14.20 -6.90 -4.58
CA LEU A 195 -14.57 -8.29 -4.35
C LEU A 195 -13.97 -8.83 -3.05
N GLN A 196 -12.73 -8.47 -2.72
CA GLN A 196 -12.12 -8.81 -1.43
C GLN A 196 -12.96 -8.30 -0.25
N LEU A 197 -13.42 -7.04 -0.31
CA LEU A 197 -14.21 -6.43 0.77
C LEU A 197 -15.65 -6.94 0.81
N ARG A 198 -16.23 -7.31 -0.33
CA ARG A 198 -17.60 -7.80 -0.44
C ARG A 198 -17.71 -9.25 -0.06
N GLU A 199 -16.81 -10.11 -0.59
CA GLU A 199 -16.91 -11.57 -0.48
C GLU A 199 -16.00 -12.14 0.62
N GLY A 200 -15.04 -11.36 1.12
CA GLY A 200 -14.05 -11.84 2.10
C GLY A 200 -13.07 -12.88 1.53
N VAL A 201 -12.96 -12.98 0.21
CA VAL A 201 -12.13 -13.96 -0.51
C VAL A 201 -10.85 -13.29 -1.03
N GLY A 202 -9.75 -14.03 -1.01
CA GLY A 202 -8.47 -13.54 -1.54
C GLY A 202 -7.90 -12.35 -0.76
N LEU A 203 -8.13 -12.29 0.55
CA LEU A 203 -7.61 -11.24 1.45
C LEU A 203 -6.09 -11.42 1.66
N VAL A 204 -5.34 -11.30 0.58
CA VAL A 204 -3.86 -11.34 0.55
C VAL A 204 -3.33 -10.05 -0.07
N PRO A 205 -2.21 -9.49 0.44
CA PRO A 205 -1.69 -8.20 -0.02
C PRO A 205 -1.21 -8.19 -1.48
N HIS A 206 -0.72 -9.32 -1.98
CA HIS A 206 -0.18 -9.42 -3.34
C HIS A 206 -1.32 -9.52 -4.37
N LEU A 207 -1.43 -8.51 -5.26
CA LEU A 207 -2.54 -8.39 -6.20
C LEU A 207 -2.72 -9.62 -7.10
N GLY A 208 -1.63 -10.15 -7.67
CA GLY A 208 -1.70 -11.34 -8.52
C GLY A 208 -2.17 -12.60 -7.78
N GLU A 209 -1.84 -12.75 -6.49
CA GLU A 209 -2.35 -13.83 -5.64
C GLU A 209 -3.83 -13.64 -5.33
N ALA A 210 -4.25 -12.40 -5.05
CA ALA A 210 -5.66 -12.05 -4.85
C ALA A 210 -6.50 -12.36 -6.10
N VAL A 211 -6.01 -11.96 -7.28
CA VAL A 211 -6.67 -12.30 -8.57
C VAL A 211 -6.83 -13.82 -8.71
N ARG A 212 -5.77 -14.59 -8.51
CA ARG A 212 -5.83 -16.06 -8.60
C ARG A 212 -6.80 -16.68 -7.60
N ALA A 213 -6.86 -16.16 -6.39
CA ALA A 213 -7.83 -16.62 -5.38
C ALA A 213 -9.27 -16.31 -5.80
N LEU A 214 -9.53 -15.15 -6.39
CA LEU A 214 -10.87 -14.79 -6.91
C LEU A 214 -11.24 -15.63 -8.15
N CYS A 215 -10.28 -15.93 -9.04
CA CYS A 215 -10.49 -16.89 -10.14
C CYS A 215 -10.90 -18.28 -9.61
N ALA A 216 -10.13 -18.81 -8.65
CA ALA A 216 -10.38 -20.11 -8.05
C ALA A 216 -11.75 -20.18 -7.34
N ALA A 217 -12.25 -19.05 -6.84
CA ALA A 217 -13.58 -18.93 -6.25
C ALA A 217 -14.70 -18.70 -7.30
N GLY A 218 -14.39 -18.62 -8.59
CA GLY A 218 -15.35 -18.36 -9.67
C GLY A 218 -15.93 -16.94 -9.68
N LEU A 219 -15.31 -16.00 -8.98
CA LEU A 219 -15.79 -14.60 -8.85
C LEU A 219 -15.34 -13.71 -10.01
N VAL A 220 -14.27 -14.10 -10.69
CA VAL A 220 -13.76 -13.44 -11.91
C VAL A 220 -13.29 -14.47 -12.93
N PRO A 221 -13.27 -14.14 -14.23
CA PRO A 221 -12.79 -15.07 -15.26
C PRO A 221 -11.31 -15.44 -15.07
N GLU A 222 -10.95 -16.68 -15.39
CA GLU A 222 -9.57 -17.18 -15.30
C GLU A 222 -8.58 -16.37 -16.16
N THR A 223 -9.05 -15.80 -17.26
CA THR A 223 -8.26 -14.94 -18.15
C THR A 223 -7.74 -13.68 -17.45
N LEU A 224 -8.36 -13.26 -16.34
CA LEU A 224 -7.95 -12.07 -15.60
C LEU A 224 -6.55 -12.22 -14.97
N ALA A 225 -6.16 -13.44 -14.60
CA ALA A 225 -4.82 -13.71 -14.07
C ALA A 225 -3.73 -13.46 -15.12
N GLY A 226 -3.95 -13.94 -16.34
CA GLY A 226 -3.03 -13.68 -17.47
C GLY A 226 -2.97 -12.19 -17.85
N ALA A 227 -4.12 -11.53 -17.89
CA ALA A 227 -4.20 -10.08 -18.14
C ALA A 227 -3.44 -9.27 -17.06
N HIS A 228 -3.60 -9.62 -15.78
CA HIS A 228 -2.83 -9.00 -14.68
C HIS A 228 -1.33 -9.15 -14.92
N ASP A 229 -0.85 -10.36 -15.23
CA ASP A 229 0.57 -10.64 -15.36
C ASP A 229 1.17 -9.88 -16.56
N THR A 230 0.46 -9.81 -17.68
CA THR A 230 0.87 -9.00 -18.85
C THR A 230 0.92 -7.51 -18.52
N MET A 231 -0.14 -6.97 -17.93
CA MET A 231 -0.19 -5.56 -17.54
C MET A 231 0.88 -5.18 -16.50
N ALA A 232 1.18 -6.07 -15.56
CA ALA A 232 2.22 -5.84 -14.54
C ALA A 232 3.62 -5.80 -15.19
N ARG A 233 3.90 -6.70 -16.13
CA ARG A 233 5.16 -6.70 -16.90
C ARG A 233 5.28 -5.46 -17.78
N LEU A 234 4.21 -5.12 -18.49
CA LEU A 234 4.17 -3.91 -19.33
C LEU A 234 4.40 -2.66 -18.51
N LEU A 235 3.78 -2.50 -17.35
CA LEU A 235 4.01 -1.36 -16.48
C LEU A 235 5.48 -1.20 -16.08
N ILE A 236 6.16 -2.30 -15.72
CA ILE A 236 7.57 -2.26 -15.32
C ILE A 236 8.45 -1.93 -16.53
N ALA A 237 8.24 -2.62 -17.65
CA ALA A 237 9.05 -2.45 -18.85
C ALA A 237 8.84 -1.06 -19.48
N ALA A 238 7.59 -0.58 -19.56
CA ALA A 238 7.28 0.75 -20.10
C ALA A 238 7.90 1.86 -19.25
N ARG A 239 7.92 1.74 -17.93
CA ARG A 239 8.58 2.73 -17.05
C ARG A 239 10.08 2.89 -17.31
N LEU A 240 10.74 1.87 -17.84
CA LEU A 240 12.16 1.88 -18.19
C LEU A 240 12.40 2.33 -19.64
N LEU A 241 11.51 1.96 -20.56
CA LEU A 241 11.74 2.10 -21.99
C LEU A 241 10.88 3.17 -22.68
N ALA A 242 9.75 3.56 -22.03
CA ALA A 242 8.81 4.58 -22.49
C ALA A 242 8.18 5.28 -21.27
N PRO A 243 8.97 6.02 -20.46
CA PRO A 243 8.51 6.55 -19.17
C PRO A 243 7.38 7.58 -19.29
N ASP A 244 7.25 8.23 -20.45
CA ASP A 244 6.24 9.25 -20.71
C ASP A 244 4.87 8.66 -21.10
N GLY A 245 4.77 7.33 -21.24
CA GLY A 245 3.56 6.62 -21.64
C GLY A 245 3.27 6.72 -23.15
N GLU A 246 4.18 7.32 -23.91
CA GLU A 246 4.10 7.40 -25.36
C GLU A 246 4.59 6.11 -26.05
N GLU A 247 4.38 6.05 -27.36
CA GLU A 247 4.82 4.91 -28.16
C GLU A 247 6.36 4.81 -28.14
N PRO A 248 6.94 3.64 -27.77
CA PRO A 248 8.38 3.53 -27.62
C PRO A 248 9.09 3.58 -28.99
N PRO A 249 10.37 3.98 -29.02
CA PRO A 249 11.19 3.87 -30.20
C PRO A 249 11.18 2.45 -30.78
N VAL A 250 11.25 2.31 -32.11
CA VAL A 250 11.20 1.01 -32.78
C VAL A 250 12.17 -0.01 -32.20
N ALA A 251 13.38 0.42 -31.82
CA ALA A 251 14.38 -0.44 -31.20
C ALA A 251 13.94 -1.01 -29.82
N ALA A 252 13.05 -0.32 -29.08
CA ALA A 252 12.56 -0.77 -27.78
C ALA A 252 11.31 -1.66 -27.88
N ARG A 253 10.58 -1.64 -29.00
CA ARG A 253 9.34 -2.41 -29.18
C ARG A 253 9.53 -3.91 -29.01
N ALA A 254 10.56 -4.48 -29.64
CA ALA A 254 10.88 -5.90 -29.51
C ALA A 254 11.28 -6.31 -28.08
N VAL A 255 11.87 -5.38 -27.30
CA VAL A 255 12.23 -5.63 -25.90
C VAL A 255 10.97 -5.62 -25.04
N LEU A 256 10.05 -4.66 -25.26
CA LEU A 256 8.76 -4.57 -24.57
C LEU A 256 7.90 -5.81 -24.83
N ALA A 257 7.74 -6.22 -26.09
CA ALA A 257 6.98 -7.41 -26.45
C ALA A 257 7.52 -8.65 -25.72
N ARG A 258 8.82 -8.90 -25.76
CA ARG A 258 9.45 -10.02 -25.04
C ARG A 258 9.26 -9.93 -23.52
N ALA A 259 9.36 -8.73 -22.93
CA ALA A 259 9.14 -8.54 -21.50
C ALA A 259 7.70 -8.91 -21.09
N CYS A 260 6.74 -8.70 -21.99
CA CYS A 260 5.32 -9.03 -21.80
C CYS A 260 4.98 -10.48 -22.20
N ALA A 261 5.96 -11.28 -22.64
CA ALA A 261 5.76 -12.62 -23.18
C ALA A 261 4.87 -12.64 -24.44
N CYS A 262 4.94 -11.58 -25.27
CA CYS A 262 4.34 -11.49 -26.58
C CYS A 262 5.40 -11.80 -27.66
N ASP A 263 4.97 -12.42 -28.76
CA ASP A 263 5.86 -12.82 -29.84
C ASP A 263 6.43 -11.59 -30.60
N ASP A 264 5.59 -10.57 -30.78
CA ASP A 264 5.95 -9.31 -31.41
C ASP A 264 5.24 -8.11 -30.82
N TRP A 265 5.51 -6.92 -31.37
CA TRP A 265 4.89 -5.65 -30.93
C TRP A 265 3.39 -5.57 -31.22
N ASP A 266 2.94 -6.15 -32.33
CA ASP A 266 1.55 -6.08 -32.77
C ASP A 266 0.65 -6.98 -31.90
N CYS A 267 1.24 -7.93 -31.18
CA CYS A 267 0.58 -8.80 -30.22
C CYS A 267 0.40 -8.14 -28.83
N LEU A 268 1.15 -7.09 -28.53
CA LEU A 268 1.11 -6.38 -27.27
C LEU A 268 0.01 -5.32 -27.24
#